data_924b3799b49ad73f7a2e3856c632674e
#
_entry.id   924b3799b49ad73f7a2e3856c632674e
#
_cell.length_a   1.000
_cell.length_b   1.000
_cell.length_c   1.000
_cell.angle_alpha   90.00
_cell.angle_beta   90.00
_cell.angle_gamma   90.00
#
_symmetry.space_group_name_H-M   'P 1'
#
loop_
_entity.id
_entity.type
_entity.pdbx_description
1 polymer ?
#
loop_
_entity_poly.entity_id
_entity_poly.type
_entity_poly.pdbx_seq_one_letter_code
_entity_poly.pdbx_strand_id
1 'polypeptide(L)'
;MIPRLALALLVVSAGTAHAADRLADAQALFYDGRYAEASALAQTLSADEGMLAVYELRTAALHFQIRSALGTGRDRAKALKNCVPCRDQMALFMGELKLGQELARTALKQNPRDATALYFLGKLDLNYVWLVLGTLGRKTGWNEFWEARHSLDALLGDHPDHLRGRVARAWIEYIVDTRMPWGTAWMLGGGNKRKALATMHEAASAEGDFYARAEAMFGLWEMQVREGDVDAALVTARHLASQFPANRGVASFIDRSTAAQSTAR
;
A
#
# COMPACT_ATOMS: atom_id res chain seq x y z
N MET A 1 -35.48 -25.67 33.11
CA MET A 1 -35.11 -24.36 32.54
C MET A 1 -33.62 -24.34 32.36
N ILE A 2 -33.13 -24.61 31.19
CA ILE A 2 -31.67 -24.72 30.84
C ILE A 2 -31.43 -23.91 29.53
N PRO A 3 -30.28 -23.27 29.36
CA PRO A 3 -30.18 -21.91 28.91
C PRO A 3 -30.07 -21.77 27.36
N ARG A 4 -30.83 -20.85 26.82
CA ARG A 4 -30.75 -20.40 25.43
C ARG A 4 -29.55 -19.45 25.13
N LEU A 5 -28.60 -19.25 26.09
CA LEU A 5 -27.50 -18.28 25.95
C LEU A 5 -26.24 -18.83 25.23
N ALA A 6 -26.09 -20.14 25.08
CA ALA A 6 -24.87 -20.72 24.50
C ALA A 6 -24.83 -20.69 22.96
N LEU A 7 -25.97 -20.50 22.27
CA LEU A 7 -26.05 -20.58 20.82
C LEU A 7 -25.70 -19.24 20.11
N ALA A 8 -25.80 -18.11 20.80
CA ALA A 8 -25.55 -16.79 20.22
C ALA A 8 -24.04 -16.47 20.05
N LEU A 9 -23.18 -17.04 20.89
CA LEU A 9 -21.72 -16.79 20.84
C LEU A 9 -21.00 -17.55 19.69
N LEU A 10 -21.55 -18.67 19.23
CA LEU A 10 -20.95 -19.48 18.14
C LEU A 10 -21.21 -18.90 16.75
N VAL A 11 -22.28 -18.12 16.56
CA VAL A 11 -22.61 -17.52 15.26
C VAL A 11 -21.72 -16.31 14.96
N VAL A 12 -21.32 -15.54 15.96
CA VAL A 12 -20.46 -14.36 15.79
C VAL A 12 -19.02 -14.75 15.40
N SER A 13 -18.51 -15.84 15.96
CA SER A 13 -17.13 -16.30 15.66
C SER A 13 -16.97 -16.90 14.25
N ALA A 14 -18.01 -17.48 13.67
CA ALA A 14 -17.96 -18.04 12.32
C ALA A 14 -18.00 -16.94 11.23
N GLY A 15 -18.68 -15.83 11.47
CA GLY A 15 -18.74 -14.70 10.55
C GLY A 15 -17.39 -13.97 10.39
N THR A 16 -16.69 -13.73 11.46
CA THR A 16 -15.41 -13.01 11.46
C THR A 16 -14.26 -13.80 10.79
N ALA A 17 -14.22 -15.14 10.95
CA ALA A 17 -13.22 -15.97 10.30
C ALA A 17 -13.40 -15.97 8.76
N HIS A 18 -14.64 -16.10 8.29
CA HIS A 18 -14.94 -16.06 6.85
C HIS A 18 -14.60 -14.72 6.19
N ALA A 19 -14.77 -13.63 6.89
CA ALA A 19 -14.45 -12.30 6.45
C ALA A 19 -12.94 -12.05 6.33
N ALA A 20 -12.16 -12.49 7.33
CA ALA A 20 -10.71 -12.41 7.28
C ALA A 20 -10.13 -13.21 6.11
N ASP A 21 -10.68 -14.38 5.81
CA ASP A 21 -10.28 -15.20 4.66
C ASP A 21 -10.56 -14.47 3.34
N ARG A 22 -11.71 -13.82 3.19
CA ARG A 22 -12.07 -13.08 1.96
C ARG A 22 -11.23 -11.82 1.76
N LEU A 23 -10.86 -11.13 2.84
CA LEU A 23 -9.91 -10.00 2.75
C LEU A 23 -8.52 -10.48 2.32
N ALA A 24 -8.09 -11.63 2.86
CA ALA A 24 -6.83 -12.27 2.45
C ALA A 24 -6.85 -12.67 0.96
N ASP A 25 -7.97 -13.20 0.46
CA ASP A 25 -8.15 -13.49 -0.97
C ASP A 25 -8.04 -12.22 -1.84
N ALA A 26 -8.66 -11.12 -1.40
CA ALA A 26 -8.56 -9.84 -2.10
C ALA A 26 -7.12 -9.28 -2.09
N GLN A 27 -6.39 -9.45 -0.99
CA GLN A 27 -4.97 -9.11 -0.89
C GLN A 27 -4.11 -9.99 -1.81
N ALA A 28 -4.38 -11.30 -1.90
CA ALA A 28 -3.69 -12.18 -2.83
C ALA A 28 -3.85 -11.71 -4.29
N LEU A 29 -5.08 -11.39 -4.70
CA LEU A 29 -5.35 -10.82 -6.02
C LEU A 29 -4.58 -9.50 -6.25
N PHE A 30 -4.50 -8.65 -5.24
CA PHE A 30 -3.76 -7.38 -5.33
C PHE A 30 -2.26 -7.63 -5.60
N TYR A 31 -1.62 -8.50 -4.83
CA TYR A 31 -0.20 -8.81 -5.00
C TYR A 31 0.10 -9.62 -6.26
N ASP A 32 -0.87 -10.35 -6.78
CA ASP A 32 -0.82 -10.97 -8.13
C ASP A 32 -0.98 -9.95 -9.28
N GLY A 33 -1.19 -8.67 -8.97
CA GLY A 33 -1.38 -7.62 -9.97
C GLY A 33 -2.77 -7.59 -10.60
N ARG A 34 -3.73 -8.36 -10.06
CA ARG A 34 -5.14 -8.44 -10.50
C ARG A 34 -5.98 -7.36 -9.82
N TYR A 35 -5.57 -6.11 -9.97
CA TYR A 35 -6.09 -4.98 -9.20
C TYR A 35 -7.61 -4.76 -9.36
N ALA A 36 -8.17 -4.98 -10.54
CA ALA A 36 -9.60 -4.83 -10.76
C ALA A 36 -10.40 -5.88 -9.98
N GLU A 37 -9.93 -7.11 -9.97
CA GLU A 37 -10.56 -8.22 -9.25
C GLU A 37 -10.39 -8.06 -7.73
N ALA A 38 -9.22 -7.63 -7.27
CA ALA A 38 -8.98 -7.29 -5.87
C ALA A 38 -9.96 -6.22 -5.38
N SER A 39 -10.12 -5.13 -6.13
CA SER A 39 -11.06 -4.05 -5.81
C SER A 39 -12.52 -4.53 -5.81
N ALA A 40 -12.91 -5.34 -6.80
CA ALA A 40 -14.27 -5.87 -6.89
C ALA A 40 -14.59 -6.84 -5.75
N LEU A 41 -13.66 -7.74 -5.40
CA LEU A 41 -13.84 -8.65 -4.27
C LEU A 41 -13.93 -7.87 -2.95
N ALA A 42 -13.01 -6.92 -2.71
CA ALA A 42 -13.03 -6.09 -1.53
C ALA A 42 -14.34 -5.27 -1.38
N GLN A 43 -14.97 -4.88 -2.50
CA GLN A 43 -16.28 -4.20 -2.48
C GLN A 43 -17.42 -5.08 -1.94
N THR A 44 -17.30 -6.39 -2.04
CA THR A 44 -18.31 -7.33 -1.54
C THR A 44 -18.18 -7.62 -0.04
N LEU A 45 -17.12 -7.11 0.61
CA LEU A 45 -16.91 -7.26 2.05
C LEU A 45 -17.83 -6.30 2.79
N SER A 46 -18.48 -6.79 3.84
CA SER A 46 -19.47 -6.00 4.60
C SER A 46 -18.82 -5.08 5.62
N ALA A 47 -19.64 -4.17 6.15
CA ALA A 47 -19.22 -3.16 7.12
C ALA A 47 -18.59 -3.73 8.41
N ASP A 48 -18.93 -4.96 8.77
CA ASP A 48 -18.48 -5.60 10.01
C ASP A 48 -17.07 -6.25 9.89
N GLU A 49 -16.44 -6.17 8.73
CA GLU A 49 -15.28 -6.98 8.35
C GLU A 49 -13.96 -6.22 8.26
N GLY A 50 -13.76 -5.21 9.10
CA GLY A 50 -12.50 -4.44 9.06
C GLY A 50 -12.50 -3.38 7.97
N MET A 51 -13.54 -2.57 7.91
CA MET A 51 -13.79 -1.54 6.89
C MET A 51 -12.58 -0.69 6.50
N LEU A 52 -11.71 -0.32 7.45
CA LEU A 52 -10.52 0.46 7.15
C LEU A 52 -9.54 -0.27 6.23
N ALA A 53 -9.35 -1.59 6.45
CA ALA A 53 -8.52 -2.41 5.58
C ALA A 53 -9.11 -2.55 4.17
N VAL A 54 -10.43 -2.64 4.08
CA VAL A 54 -11.16 -2.68 2.79
C VAL A 54 -10.97 -1.39 2.01
N TYR A 55 -11.16 -0.23 2.64
CA TYR A 55 -10.93 1.07 1.98
C TYR A 55 -9.49 1.27 1.56
N GLU A 56 -8.54 0.86 2.40
CA GLU A 56 -7.11 0.92 2.07
C GLU A 56 -6.81 0.06 0.83
N LEU A 57 -7.21 -1.21 0.82
CA LEU A 57 -6.97 -2.12 -0.28
C LEU A 57 -7.63 -1.63 -1.59
N ARG A 58 -8.87 -1.12 -1.52
CA ARG A 58 -9.58 -0.60 -2.70
C ARG A 58 -8.92 0.65 -3.26
N THR A 59 -8.51 1.58 -2.41
CA THR A 59 -7.79 2.78 -2.87
C THR A 59 -6.43 2.42 -3.45
N ALA A 60 -5.69 1.48 -2.85
CA ALA A 60 -4.45 0.98 -3.42
C ALA A 60 -4.67 0.32 -4.79
N ALA A 61 -5.67 -0.57 -4.91
CA ALA A 61 -5.98 -1.26 -6.17
C ALA A 61 -6.43 -0.28 -7.27
N LEU A 62 -7.28 0.70 -6.95
CA LEU A 62 -7.71 1.74 -7.90
C LEU A 62 -6.53 2.62 -8.35
N HIS A 63 -5.60 2.96 -7.43
CA HIS A 63 -4.39 3.69 -7.79
C HIS A 63 -3.56 2.91 -8.84
N PHE A 64 -3.33 1.61 -8.65
CA PHE A 64 -2.59 0.79 -9.62
C PHE A 64 -3.33 0.62 -10.95
N GLN A 65 -4.67 0.54 -10.95
CA GLN A 65 -5.47 0.53 -12.18
C GLN A 65 -5.29 1.85 -12.95
N ILE A 66 -5.40 3.01 -12.29
CA ILE A 66 -5.18 4.33 -12.88
C ILE A 66 -3.74 4.43 -13.43
N ARG A 67 -2.74 4.02 -12.65
CA ARG A 67 -1.33 4.00 -13.07
C ARG A 67 -1.13 3.16 -14.32
N SER A 68 -1.72 1.98 -14.38
CA SER A 68 -1.65 1.08 -15.53
C SER A 68 -2.32 1.67 -16.76
N ALA A 69 -3.51 2.24 -16.62
CA ALA A 69 -4.26 2.86 -17.71
C ALA A 69 -3.57 4.11 -18.29
N LEU A 70 -2.88 4.87 -17.44
CA LEU A 70 -2.09 6.06 -17.88
C LEU A 70 -0.80 5.68 -18.61
N GLY A 71 -0.30 4.46 -18.43
CA GLY A 71 0.95 3.99 -19.03
C GLY A 71 2.18 4.79 -18.58
N THR A 72 3.23 4.79 -19.42
CA THR A 72 4.55 5.40 -19.11
C THR A 72 4.79 6.78 -19.73
N GLY A 73 3.78 7.37 -20.39
CA GLY A 73 3.90 8.67 -21.05
C GLY A 73 4.38 9.78 -20.11
N ARG A 74 5.24 10.68 -20.61
CA ARG A 74 5.81 11.78 -19.81
C ARG A 74 4.79 12.87 -19.50
N ASP A 75 3.89 13.19 -20.43
CA ASP A 75 2.82 14.16 -20.24
C ASP A 75 1.61 13.53 -19.55
N ARG A 76 1.63 13.57 -18.22
CA ARG A 76 0.59 13.00 -17.37
C ARG A 76 -0.77 13.70 -17.51
N ALA A 77 -0.76 14.99 -17.76
CA ALA A 77 -2.00 15.76 -17.92
C ALA A 77 -2.73 15.36 -19.22
N LYS A 78 -1.98 15.24 -20.33
CA LYS A 78 -2.52 14.75 -21.60
C LYS A 78 -2.96 13.29 -21.51
N ALA A 79 -2.16 12.43 -20.88
CA ALA A 79 -2.50 11.02 -20.66
C ALA A 79 -3.81 10.89 -19.89
N LEU A 80 -3.97 11.63 -18.78
CA LEU A 80 -5.19 11.62 -17.97
C LEU A 80 -6.41 12.12 -18.76
N LYS A 81 -6.26 13.20 -19.55
CA LYS A 81 -7.35 13.74 -20.37
C LYS A 81 -7.87 12.72 -21.39
N ASN A 82 -6.97 11.89 -21.94
CA ASN A 82 -7.28 10.92 -22.98
C ASN A 82 -7.62 9.51 -22.41
N CYS A 83 -7.48 9.33 -21.11
CA CYS A 83 -7.73 8.03 -20.46
C CYS A 83 -9.23 7.87 -20.16
N VAL A 84 -9.93 7.12 -20.99
CA VAL A 84 -11.37 6.88 -20.82
C VAL A 84 -11.72 6.29 -19.45
N PRO A 85 -11.08 5.19 -18.96
CA PRO A 85 -11.44 4.61 -17.67
C PRO A 85 -10.96 5.40 -16.46
N CYS A 86 -9.98 6.31 -16.65
CA CYS A 86 -9.38 7.01 -15.50
C CYS A 86 -10.36 7.95 -14.80
N ARG A 87 -11.34 8.52 -15.51
CA ARG A 87 -12.31 9.43 -14.90
C ARG A 87 -13.14 8.73 -13.83
N ASP A 88 -13.69 7.57 -14.17
CA ASP A 88 -14.54 6.81 -13.26
C ASP A 88 -13.70 6.19 -12.12
N GLN A 89 -12.53 5.66 -12.46
CA GLN A 89 -11.59 5.14 -11.46
C GLN A 89 -11.14 6.22 -10.46
N MET A 90 -10.89 7.45 -10.93
CA MET A 90 -10.56 8.60 -10.05
C MET A 90 -11.74 8.97 -9.14
N ALA A 91 -12.97 8.98 -9.67
CA ALA A 91 -14.15 9.27 -8.86
C ALA A 91 -14.36 8.21 -7.76
N LEU A 92 -14.22 6.94 -8.12
CA LEU A 92 -14.26 5.83 -7.16
C LEU A 92 -13.15 5.94 -6.12
N PHE A 93 -11.90 6.17 -6.56
CA PHE A 93 -10.76 6.34 -5.66
C PHE A 93 -11.03 7.44 -4.63
N MET A 94 -11.47 8.62 -5.07
CA MET A 94 -11.73 9.76 -4.17
C MET A 94 -12.91 9.48 -3.22
N GLY A 95 -13.93 8.76 -3.66
CA GLY A 95 -15.06 8.36 -2.82
C GLY A 95 -14.63 7.41 -1.70
N GLU A 96 -13.92 6.33 -2.06
CA GLU A 96 -13.40 5.34 -1.10
C GLU A 96 -12.39 5.95 -0.12
N LEU A 97 -11.49 6.79 -0.63
CA LEU A 97 -10.53 7.50 0.20
C LEU A 97 -11.23 8.34 1.27
N LYS A 98 -12.19 9.18 0.85
CA LYS A 98 -12.92 10.05 1.77
C LYS A 98 -13.63 9.25 2.85
N LEU A 99 -14.35 8.19 2.48
CA LEU A 99 -15.06 7.34 3.44
C LEU A 99 -14.10 6.67 4.44
N GLY A 100 -13.00 6.11 3.97
CA GLY A 100 -11.98 5.50 4.82
C GLY A 100 -11.34 6.51 5.78
N GLN A 101 -10.96 7.70 5.29
CA GLN A 101 -10.39 8.77 6.13
C GLN A 101 -11.39 9.26 7.18
N GLU A 102 -12.67 9.46 6.83
CA GLU A 102 -13.71 9.88 7.79
C GLU A 102 -13.92 8.83 8.87
N LEU A 103 -13.94 7.55 8.50
CA LEU A 103 -14.07 6.44 9.45
C LEU A 103 -12.87 6.41 10.42
N ALA A 104 -11.65 6.48 9.90
CA ALA A 104 -10.44 6.48 10.72
C ALA A 104 -10.38 7.71 11.66
N ARG A 105 -10.66 8.91 11.15
CA ARG A 105 -10.71 10.12 11.98
C ARG A 105 -11.82 10.06 13.04
N THR A 106 -12.94 9.41 12.76
CA THR A 106 -14.01 9.20 13.73
C THR A 106 -13.58 8.27 14.86
N ALA A 107 -12.89 7.18 14.53
CA ALA A 107 -12.32 6.28 15.53
C ALA A 107 -11.28 7.01 16.39
N LEU A 108 -10.41 7.82 15.79
CA LEU A 108 -9.38 8.60 16.52
C LEU A 108 -9.97 9.72 17.41
N LYS A 109 -11.15 10.26 17.10
CA LYS A 109 -11.87 11.16 18.02
C LYS A 109 -12.32 10.45 19.29
N GLN A 110 -12.66 9.17 19.20
CA GLN A 110 -13.07 8.35 20.36
C GLN A 110 -11.86 7.81 21.12
N ASN A 111 -10.85 7.34 20.38
CA ASN A 111 -9.60 6.84 20.93
C ASN A 111 -8.41 7.38 20.12
N PRO A 112 -7.75 8.47 20.55
CA PRO A 112 -6.62 9.07 19.81
C PRO A 112 -5.39 8.16 19.65
N ARG A 113 -5.33 7.04 20.37
CA ARG A 113 -4.25 6.04 20.33
C ARG A 113 -4.70 4.71 19.70
N ASP A 114 -5.80 4.70 18.97
CA ASP A 114 -6.23 3.52 18.23
C ASP A 114 -5.21 3.17 17.14
N ALA A 115 -4.47 2.10 17.37
CA ALA A 115 -3.37 1.68 16.48
C ALA A 115 -3.89 1.33 15.07
N THR A 116 -5.07 0.72 14.97
CA THR A 116 -5.70 0.37 13.69
C THR A 116 -6.07 1.63 12.91
N ALA A 117 -6.72 2.58 13.57
CA ALA A 117 -7.14 3.83 12.94
C ALA A 117 -5.93 4.70 12.55
N LEU A 118 -4.88 4.79 13.40
CA LEU A 118 -3.65 5.49 13.08
C LEU A 118 -2.95 4.88 11.85
N TYR A 119 -2.83 3.55 11.80
CA TYR A 119 -2.21 2.86 10.68
C TYR A 119 -2.97 3.11 9.36
N PHE A 120 -4.28 2.86 9.36
CA PHE A 120 -5.06 2.97 8.12
C PHE A 120 -5.27 4.42 7.66
N LEU A 121 -5.37 5.39 8.57
CA LEU A 121 -5.38 6.80 8.18
C LEU A 121 -4.07 7.15 7.46
N GLY A 122 -2.93 6.79 8.04
CA GLY A 122 -1.64 6.99 7.41
C GLY A 122 -1.51 6.32 6.04
N LYS A 123 -2.03 5.10 5.88
CA LYS A 123 -2.00 4.37 4.58
C LYS A 123 -2.93 4.98 3.53
N LEU A 124 -4.13 5.37 3.91
CA LEU A 124 -5.09 6.03 3.01
C LEU A 124 -4.51 7.35 2.48
N ASP A 125 -3.92 8.14 3.36
CA ASP A 125 -3.27 9.39 2.99
C ASP A 125 -2.07 9.15 2.06
N LEU A 126 -1.26 8.13 2.33
CA LEU A 126 -0.16 7.75 1.43
C LEU A 126 -0.67 7.28 0.07
N ASN A 127 -1.79 6.55 -0.01
CA ASN A 127 -2.39 6.17 -1.29
C ASN A 127 -2.77 7.42 -2.11
N TYR A 128 -3.31 8.46 -1.46
CA TYR A 128 -3.58 9.74 -2.10
C TYR A 128 -2.29 10.45 -2.56
N VAL A 129 -1.30 10.56 -1.69
CA VAL A 129 0.00 11.17 -2.03
C VAL A 129 0.66 10.44 -3.21
N TRP A 130 0.62 9.12 -3.22
CA TRP A 130 1.13 8.32 -4.33
C TRP A 130 0.39 8.57 -5.64
N LEU A 131 -0.92 8.69 -5.59
CA LEU A 131 -1.71 9.00 -6.77
C LEU A 131 -1.36 10.39 -7.30
N VAL A 132 -1.44 11.42 -6.47
CA VAL A 132 -1.28 12.81 -6.94
C VAL A 132 0.17 13.16 -7.29
N LEU A 133 1.13 12.80 -6.43
CA LEU A 133 2.54 13.12 -6.62
C LEU A 133 3.24 12.09 -7.52
N GLY A 134 3.06 10.79 -7.22
CA GLY A 134 3.77 9.71 -7.90
C GLY A 134 3.23 9.40 -9.28
N THR A 135 1.91 9.37 -9.44
CA THR A 135 1.26 8.94 -10.69
C THR A 135 0.85 10.13 -11.57
N LEU A 136 0.23 11.16 -11.00
CA LEU A 136 -0.24 12.32 -11.77
C LEU A 136 0.82 13.43 -11.89
N GLY A 137 1.91 13.38 -11.14
CA GLY A 137 2.98 14.39 -11.15
C GLY A 137 2.53 15.76 -10.64
N ARG A 138 1.48 15.83 -9.82
CA ARG A 138 0.96 17.05 -9.24
C ARG A 138 1.69 17.39 -7.95
N LYS A 139 2.00 18.65 -7.71
CA LYS A 139 2.64 19.14 -6.47
C LYS A 139 1.59 19.50 -5.40
N THR A 140 0.70 18.56 -5.10
CA THR A 140 -0.38 18.70 -4.11
C THR A 140 -0.37 17.49 -3.16
N GLY A 141 -1.25 17.48 -2.14
CA GLY A 141 -1.31 16.37 -1.18
C GLY A 141 -0.44 16.58 0.05
N TRP A 142 -0.08 17.84 0.35
CA TRP A 142 0.79 18.15 1.51
C TRP A 142 0.09 17.93 2.85
N ASN A 143 -1.22 18.18 2.93
CA ASN A 143 -2.00 17.94 4.14
C ASN A 143 -2.03 16.44 4.46
N GLU A 144 -2.32 15.63 3.45
CA GLU A 144 -2.35 14.17 3.58
C GLU A 144 -0.96 13.60 3.86
N PHE A 145 0.09 14.17 3.26
CA PHE A 145 1.47 13.78 3.58
C PHE A 145 1.79 13.99 5.07
N TRP A 146 1.44 15.16 5.61
CA TRP A 146 1.70 15.46 7.03
C TRP A 146 0.80 14.64 7.95
N GLU A 147 -0.47 14.44 7.60
CA GLU A 147 -1.39 13.60 8.36
C GLU A 147 -0.90 12.15 8.39
N ALA A 148 -0.48 11.59 7.23
CA ALA A 148 0.12 10.27 7.16
C ALA A 148 1.33 10.13 8.07
N ARG A 149 2.24 11.10 7.99
CA ARG A 149 3.46 11.10 8.81
C ARG A 149 3.13 11.14 10.29
N HIS A 150 2.27 12.07 10.74
CA HIS A 150 1.91 12.20 12.15
C HIS A 150 1.20 10.96 12.68
N SER A 151 0.29 10.39 11.90
CA SER A 151 -0.44 9.16 12.27
C SER A 151 0.53 7.98 12.42
N LEU A 152 1.46 7.80 11.49
CA LEU A 152 2.44 6.71 11.56
C LEU A 152 3.50 6.95 12.64
N ASP A 153 3.93 8.19 12.88
CA ASP A 153 4.85 8.52 13.97
C ASP A 153 4.20 8.29 15.35
N ALA A 154 2.90 8.63 15.51
CA ALA A 154 2.13 8.34 16.72
C ALA A 154 1.95 6.83 16.93
N LEU A 155 1.58 6.09 15.87
CA LEU A 155 1.50 4.63 15.92
C LEU A 155 2.80 4.00 16.39
N LEU A 156 3.92 4.37 15.78
CA LEU A 156 5.22 3.78 16.08
C LEU A 156 5.80 4.25 17.42
N GLY A 157 5.34 5.38 17.95
CA GLY A 157 5.67 5.82 19.31
C GLY A 157 5.09 4.88 20.36
N ASP A 158 3.87 4.39 20.17
CA ASP A 158 3.18 3.46 21.08
C ASP A 158 3.46 1.99 20.73
N HIS A 159 3.68 1.68 19.45
CA HIS A 159 3.86 0.32 18.91
C HIS A 159 5.08 0.26 17.96
N PRO A 160 6.31 0.33 18.48
CA PRO A 160 7.53 0.41 17.65
C PRO A 160 7.75 -0.83 16.77
N ASP A 161 7.18 -1.97 17.15
CA ASP A 161 7.26 -3.24 16.41
C ASP A 161 6.13 -3.45 15.41
N HIS A 162 5.24 -2.46 15.21
CA HIS A 162 4.15 -2.56 14.26
C HIS A 162 4.68 -2.64 12.81
N LEU A 163 4.82 -3.85 12.28
CA LEU A 163 5.53 -4.16 11.03
C LEU A 163 5.03 -3.32 9.86
N ARG A 164 3.71 -3.31 9.61
CA ARG A 164 3.11 -2.52 8.51
C ARG A 164 3.33 -1.01 8.69
N GLY A 165 3.29 -0.51 9.93
CA GLY A 165 3.58 0.89 10.23
C GLY A 165 5.02 1.26 9.91
N ARG A 166 5.99 0.39 10.25
CA ARG A 166 7.41 0.54 9.90
C ARG A 166 7.61 0.59 8.37
N VAL A 167 6.96 -0.30 7.64
CA VAL A 167 6.99 -0.33 6.16
C VAL A 167 6.42 0.97 5.56
N ALA A 168 5.25 1.39 6.00
CA ALA A 168 4.63 2.64 5.53
C ALA A 168 5.51 3.86 5.85
N ARG A 169 6.09 3.92 7.04
CA ARG A 169 6.97 5.01 7.46
C ARG A 169 8.30 5.04 6.70
N ALA A 170 8.85 3.86 6.37
CA ALA A 170 10.05 3.74 5.55
C ALA A 170 9.84 4.31 4.14
N TRP A 171 8.66 4.14 3.55
CA TRP A 171 8.30 4.78 2.29
C TRP A 171 8.36 6.31 2.36
N ILE A 172 7.87 6.93 3.45
CA ILE A 172 7.96 8.38 3.65
C ILE A 172 9.43 8.81 3.69
N GLU A 173 10.28 8.14 4.46
CA GLU A 173 11.70 8.45 4.55
C GLU A 173 12.41 8.35 3.19
N TYR A 174 12.10 7.30 2.42
CA TYR A 174 12.67 7.10 1.09
C TYR A 174 12.27 8.20 0.10
N ILE A 175 10.98 8.56 0.08
CA ILE A 175 10.47 9.58 -0.85
C ILE A 175 11.04 10.95 -0.52
N VAL A 176 11.08 11.33 0.76
CA VAL A 176 11.63 12.61 1.18
C VAL A 176 13.10 12.73 0.79
N ASP A 177 13.89 11.67 0.96
CA ASP A 177 15.30 11.67 0.58
C ASP A 177 15.51 11.73 -0.95
N THR A 178 14.70 11.00 -1.73
CA THR A 178 14.93 10.80 -3.16
C THR A 178 14.18 11.76 -4.07
N ARG A 179 13.12 12.40 -3.60
CA ARG A 179 12.24 13.25 -4.42
C ARG A 179 12.26 14.72 -4.06
N MET A 180 12.75 15.06 -2.88
CA MET A 180 12.85 16.46 -2.49
C MET A 180 14.10 17.10 -3.09
N PRO A 181 14.03 18.40 -3.49
CA PRO A 181 15.21 19.13 -3.91
C PRO A 181 16.28 19.13 -2.81
N TRP A 182 17.52 19.08 -3.23
CA TRP A 182 18.65 19.12 -2.30
C TRP A 182 18.54 20.31 -1.33
N GLY A 183 18.76 20.05 -0.05
CA GLY A 183 18.69 21.07 0.99
C GLY A 183 17.28 21.38 1.52
N THR A 184 16.20 20.77 0.97
CA THR A 184 14.82 21.02 1.44
C THR A 184 14.19 19.84 2.20
N ALA A 185 14.83 18.69 2.21
CA ALA A 185 14.31 17.48 2.89
C ALA A 185 14.04 17.71 4.39
N TRP A 186 14.83 18.60 5.06
CA TRP A 186 14.63 18.95 6.46
C TRP A 186 13.27 19.61 6.73
N MET A 187 12.72 20.36 5.76
CA MET A 187 11.38 20.98 5.88
C MET A 187 10.27 19.93 6.02
N LEU A 188 10.50 18.74 5.50
CA LEU A 188 9.59 17.61 5.61
C LEU A 188 10.01 16.61 6.70
N GLY A 189 10.80 17.07 7.67
CA GLY A 189 11.26 16.28 8.80
C GLY A 189 12.39 15.30 8.47
N GLY A 190 13.13 15.55 7.39
CA GLY A 190 14.24 14.73 6.92
C GLY A 190 13.79 13.44 6.22
N GLY A 191 14.70 12.88 5.42
CA GLY A 191 14.59 11.57 4.79
C GLY A 191 15.87 10.78 4.99
N ASN A 192 15.79 9.46 4.92
CA ASN A 192 16.95 8.57 5.02
C ASN A 192 16.70 7.30 4.21
N LYS A 193 17.10 7.30 2.94
CA LYS A 193 16.89 6.17 2.05
C LYS A 193 17.63 4.90 2.50
N ARG A 194 18.80 5.03 3.14
CA ARG A 194 19.55 3.86 3.65
C ARG A 194 18.78 3.18 4.77
N LYS A 195 18.25 3.97 5.71
CA LYS A 195 17.40 3.46 6.78
C LYS A 195 16.12 2.86 6.23
N ALA A 196 15.49 3.50 5.24
CA ALA A 196 14.29 2.99 4.59
C ALA A 196 14.54 1.61 3.94
N LEU A 197 15.61 1.46 3.15
CA LEU A 197 16.01 0.19 2.56
C LEU A 197 16.29 -0.90 3.62
N ALA A 198 16.99 -0.55 4.69
CA ALA A 198 17.25 -1.49 5.79
C ALA A 198 15.95 -1.94 6.47
N THR A 199 15.04 -1.00 6.76
CA THR A 199 13.74 -1.31 7.34
C THR A 199 12.90 -2.22 6.43
N MET A 200 12.90 -1.97 5.11
CA MET A 200 12.21 -2.83 4.15
C MET A 200 12.80 -4.24 4.11
N HIS A 201 14.13 -4.35 4.14
CA HIS A 201 14.82 -5.64 4.14
C HIS A 201 14.49 -6.45 5.42
N GLU A 202 14.56 -5.81 6.59
CA GLU A 202 14.16 -6.43 7.85
C GLU A 202 12.68 -6.88 7.81
N ALA A 203 11.78 -6.01 7.37
CA ALA A 203 10.35 -6.29 7.31
C ALA A 203 10.02 -7.42 6.32
N ALA A 204 10.73 -7.49 5.19
CA ALA A 204 10.56 -8.58 4.21
C ALA A 204 10.96 -9.95 4.75
N SER A 205 11.85 -9.98 5.76
CA SER A 205 12.38 -11.19 6.40
C SER A 205 11.74 -11.48 7.77
N ALA A 206 10.85 -10.62 8.27
CA ALA A 206 10.26 -10.75 9.58
C ALA A 206 9.32 -11.96 9.66
N GLU A 207 9.17 -12.54 10.87
CA GLU A 207 8.13 -13.51 11.14
C GLU A 207 6.75 -12.83 11.27
N GLY A 208 5.67 -13.55 10.99
CA GLY A 208 4.31 -13.06 11.20
C GLY A 208 3.49 -12.86 9.92
N ASP A 209 2.78 -11.72 9.82
CA ASP A 209 1.81 -11.45 8.76
C ASP A 209 2.40 -11.56 7.35
N PHE A 210 1.90 -12.53 6.57
CA PHE A 210 2.34 -12.79 5.20
C PHE A 210 2.22 -11.57 4.30
N TYR A 211 1.10 -10.85 4.36
CA TYR A 211 0.87 -9.69 3.50
C TYR A 211 1.67 -8.45 3.93
N ALA A 212 2.00 -8.32 5.22
CA ALA A 212 2.93 -7.28 5.68
C ALA A 212 4.34 -7.52 5.11
N ARG A 213 4.80 -8.78 5.08
CA ARG A 213 6.07 -9.14 4.44
C ARG A 213 6.03 -8.94 2.93
N ALA A 214 4.91 -9.31 2.28
CA ALA A 214 4.73 -9.08 0.85
C ALA A 214 4.81 -7.59 0.52
N GLU A 215 4.13 -6.72 1.29
CA GLU A 215 4.22 -5.27 1.13
C GLU A 215 5.67 -4.76 1.25
N ALA A 216 6.40 -5.24 2.27
CA ALA A 216 7.80 -4.90 2.47
C ALA A 216 8.68 -5.38 1.31
N MET A 217 8.45 -6.58 0.81
CA MET A 217 9.22 -7.18 -0.28
C MET A 217 8.98 -6.47 -1.62
N PHE A 218 7.73 -6.11 -1.94
CA PHE A 218 7.42 -5.27 -3.10
C PHE A 218 8.03 -3.87 -2.95
N GLY A 219 8.00 -3.30 -1.74
CA GLY A 219 8.64 -2.04 -1.41
C GLY A 219 10.15 -2.08 -1.61
N LEU A 220 10.80 -3.11 -1.10
CA LEU A 220 12.24 -3.33 -1.25
C LEU A 220 12.61 -3.44 -2.73
N TRP A 221 11.90 -4.28 -3.48
CA TRP A 221 12.10 -4.44 -4.92
C TRP A 221 11.98 -3.11 -5.67
N GLU A 222 10.93 -2.34 -5.41
CA GLU A 222 10.73 -1.04 -6.08
C GLU A 222 11.85 -0.04 -5.72
N MET A 223 12.30 0.00 -4.46
CA MET A 223 13.43 0.84 -4.04
C MET A 223 14.74 0.42 -4.71
N GLN A 224 15.05 -0.88 -4.76
CA GLN A 224 16.24 -1.42 -5.43
C GLN A 224 16.25 -1.06 -6.94
N VAL A 225 15.10 -1.22 -7.62
CA VAL A 225 14.95 -0.81 -9.02
C VAL A 225 15.22 0.69 -9.21
N ARG A 226 14.72 1.55 -8.30
CA ARG A 226 14.93 3.00 -8.36
C ARG A 226 16.36 3.42 -8.08
N GLU A 227 17.08 2.69 -7.23
CA GLU A 227 18.50 2.91 -6.95
C GLU A 227 19.42 2.34 -8.06
N GLY A 228 18.87 1.61 -9.02
CA GLY A 228 19.66 0.96 -10.10
C GLY A 228 20.40 -0.30 -9.65
N ASP A 229 20.09 -0.82 -8.47
CA ASP A 229 20.64 -2.08 -7.97
C ASP A 229 19.89 -3.27 -8.60
N VAL A 230 20.22 -3.52 -9.88
CA VAL A 230 19.53 -4.53 -10.69
C VAL A 230 19.74 -5.94 -10.14
N ASP A 231 20.93 -6.24 -9.61
CA ASP A 231 21.23 -7.59 -9.09
C ASP A 231 20.40 -7.89 -7.84
N ALA A 232 20.38 -6.98 -6.87
CA ALA A 232 19.53 -7.12 -5.68
C ALA A 232 18.04 -7.15 -6.06
N ALA A 233 17.61 -6.29 -6.99
CA ALA A 233 16.23 -6.27 -7.47
C ALA A 233 15.83 -7.58 -8.16
N LEU A 234 16.73 -8.25 -8.89
CA LEU A 234 16.47 -9.56 -9.50
C LEU A 234 16.30 -10.66 -8.45
N VAL A 235 17.11 -10.65 -7.39
CA VAL A 235 16.98 -11.61 -6.27
C VAL A 235 15.60 -11.45 -5.63
N THR A 236 15.24 -10.22 -5.27
CA THR A 236 13.94 -9.92 -4.65
C THR A 236 12.77 -10.25 -5.58
N ALA A 237 12.89 -9.92 -6.89
CA ALA A 237 11.86 -10.22 -7.88
C ALA A 237 11.62 -11.73 -8.06
N ARG A 238 12.67 -12.55 -8.09
CA ARG A 238 12.54 -14.01 -8.17
C ARG A 238 11.81 -14.59 -6.95
N HIS A 239 12.09 -14.05 -5.77
CA HIS A 239 11.38 -14.45 -4.56
C HIS A 239 9.90 -14.04 -4.63
N LEU A 240 9.60 -12.82 -5.08
CA LEU A 240 8.22 -12.36 -5.33
C LEU A 240 7.51 -13.24 -6.35
N ALA A 241 8.17 -13.60 -7.46
CA ALA A 241 7.58 -14.46 -8.50
C ALA A 241 7.25 -15.87 -7.98
N SER A 242 7.99 -16.39 -7.00
CA SER A 242 7.66 -17.69 -6.37
C SER A 242 6.42 -17.62 -5.47
N GLN A 243 6.13 -16.48 -4.88
CA GLN A 243 4.97 -16.26 -4.01
C GLN A 243 3.74 -15.77 -4.79
N PHE A 244 3.96 -14.96 -5.83
CA PHE A 244 2.92 -14.29 -6.63
C PHE A 244 3.18 -14.58 -8.13
N PRO A 245 2.99 -15.82 -8.59
CA PRO A 245 3.35 -16.23 -9.95
C PRO A 245 2.50 -15.58 -11.04
N ALA A 246 1.32 -15.09 -10.72
CA ALA A 246 0.45 -14.39 -11.66
C ALA A 246 0.85 -12.91 -11.85
N ASN A 247 1.80 -12.36 -11.07
CA ASN A 247 2.22 -10.97 -11.18
C ASN A 247 3.08 -10.72 -12.43
N ARG A 248 2.42 -10.28 -13.50
CA ARG A 248 3.07 -9.99 -14.79
C ARG A 248 4.12 -8.88 -14.72
N GLY A 249 3.99 -7.95 -13.79
CA GLY A 249 4.96 -6.86 -13.60
C GLY A 249 6.31 -7.37 -13.13
N VAL A 250 6.29 -8.26 -12.15
CA VAL A 250 7.48 -8.93 -11.61
C VAL A 250 8.10 -9.85 -12.68
N ALA A 251 7.31 -10.70 -13.33
CA ALA A 251 7.78 -11.59 -14.40
C ALA A 251 8.46 -10.79 -15.52
N SER A 252 7.81 -9.75 -16.02
CA SER A 252 8.33 -8.89 -17.10
C SER A 252 9.62 -8.15 -16.69
N PHE A 253 9.79 -7.80 -15.41
CA PHE A 253 11.05 -7.23 -14.93
C PHE A 253 12.17 -8.25 -14.97
N ILE A 254 11.93 -9.47 -14.50
CA ILE A 254 12.92 -10.56 -14.51
C ILE A 254 13.40 -10.83 -15.95
N ASP A 255 12.46 -10.99 -16.89
CA ASP A 255 12.77 -11.28 -18.30
C ASP A 255 13.66 -10.19 -18.93
N ARG A 256 13.24 -8.92 -18.80
CA ARG A 256 14.01 -7.80 -19.36
C ARG A 256 15.40 -7.65 -18.74
N SER A 257 15.50 -7.79 -17.43
CA SER A 257 16.78 -7.59 -16.73
C SER A 257 17.75 -8.73 -17.03
N THR A 258 17.26 -9.97 -17.14
CA THR A 258 18.09 -11.14 -17.51
C THR A 258 18.57 -11.04 -18.95
N ALA A 259 17.71 -10.62 -19.89
CA ALA A 259 18.09 -10.39 -21.28
C ALA A 259 19.16 -9.30 -21.41
N ALA A 260 19.03 -8.19 -20.68
CA ALA A 260 20.04 -7.12 -20.69
C ALA A 260 21.39 -7.57 -20.14
N GLN A 261 21.43 -8.40 -19.10
CA GLN A 261 22.68 -8.97 -18.56
C GLN A 261 23.36 -9.95 -19.53
N SER A 262 22.57 -10.70 -20.31
CA SER A 262 23.12 -11.64 -21.31
C SER A 262 23.74 -10.94 -22.53
N THR A 263 23.24 -9.75 -22.89
CA THR A 263 23.77 -8.94 -24.00
C THR A 263 24.98 -8.08 -23.61
N ALA A 264 25.23 -7.90 -22.33
CA ALA A 264 26.37 -7.11 -21.82
C ALA A 264 27.64 -7.95 -21.56
N ARG A 265 27.54 -9.27 -21.70
CA ARG A 265 28.65 -10.25 -21.62
C ARG A 265 29.14 -10.62 -23.01
#